data_bc49f6973b008b50c35c30679464065a
#
_entry.id   bc49f6973b008b50c35c30679464065a
#
_cell.length_a   1.000
_cell.length_b   1.000
_cell.length_c   1.000
_cell.angle_alpha   90.00
_cell.angle_beta   90.00
_cell.angle_gamma   90.00
#
_symmetry.space_group_name_H-M   'P 1'
#
loop_
_entity.id
_entity.type
_entity.pdbx_description
1 polymer ?
#
loop_
_entity_poly.entity_id
_entity_poly.type
_entity_poly.pdbx_seq_one_letter_code
_entity_poly.pdbx_strand_id
1 'polypeptide(L)'
;VIKAVYDNQPLTDGNYNAGDSDVETKSNVLEMLSEFGRNLNQLASDGKIDPVVGREKEVERIIQILCRRTKNNPVLIGESGVGKTAIAEGLAQRIVDGNVPEILREKIVFSLEIGYLVAGTKYRGEFEERLKELLEAVKENKNIILFIDELHTIIGAGAAEGAIDAANIIKPALARGEMQAIGATTLNEY
;
A
#
# COMPACT_ATOMS: atom_id res chain seq x y z
N VAL A 1 47.48 -13.52 -5.57
CA VAL A 1 47.76 -12.08 -5.67
C VAL A 1 47.20 -11.59 -7.00
N ILE A 2 46.04 -10.98 -7.04
CA ILE A 2 45.45 -10.41 -8.25
C ILE A 2 45.43 -8.90 -8.04
N LYS A 3 46.21 -8.18 -8.88
CA LYS A 3 46.21 -6.72 -8.95
C LYS A 3 45.02 -6.25 -9.80
N ALA A 4 44.16 -5.39 -9.24
CA ALA A 4 43.19 -4.62 -10.00
C ALA A 4 43.89 -3.42 -10.63
N VAL A 5 43.72 -3.24 -11.92
CA VAL A 5 44.18 -2.08 -12.69
C VAL A 5 43.01 -1.12 -12.78
N TYR A 6 43.17 0.09 -12.20
CA TYR A 6 42.25 1.20 -12.40
C TYR A 6 42.64 1.94 -13.67
N ASP A 7 41.73 1.90 -14.64
CA ASP A 7 41.86 2.72 -15.85
C ASP A 7 41.09 4.04 -15.62
N ASN A 8 41.85 5.14 -15.56
CA ASN A 8 41.34 6.51 -15.43
C ASN A 8 40.99 7.03 -16.83
N GLN A 9 39.67 7.11 -17.14
CA GLN A 9 39.22 8.01 -18.21
C GLN A 9 38.22 9.03 -17.67
N PRO A 10 38.37 10.32 -18.04
CA PRO A 10 37.42 11.33 -17.61
C PRO A 10 36.10 11.21 -18.35
N LEU A 11 35.02 11.04 -17.59
CA LEU A 11 33.67 11.07 -18.13
C LEU A 11 33.28 12.53 -18.43
N THR A 12 32.97 12.77 -19.68
CA THR A 12 32.40 14.00 -20.19
C THR A 12 31.00 14.21 -19.60
N ASP A 13 30.70 15.44 -19.24
CA ASP A 13 29.44 15.94 -18.72
C ASP A 13 28.25 15.51 -19.60
N GLY A 14 27.45 14.58 -19.10
CA GLY A 14 26.12 14.27 -19.56
C GLY A 14 25.13 14.63 -18.46
N ASN A 15 24.51 15.77 -18.60
CA ASN A 15 23.46 16.30 -17.74
C ASN A 15 22.21 15.40 -17.87
N TYR A 16 22.06 14.40 -17.00
CA TYR A 16 20.82 13.62 -16.88
C TYR A 16 20.01 14.15 -15.68
N ASN A 17 19.06 15.01 -15.97
CA ASN A 17 17.96 15.35 -15.06
C ASN A 17 17.03 14.14 -14.89
N ALA A 18 17.45 13.13 -14.13
CA ALA A 18 16.63 11.97 -13.79
C ALA A 18 15.93 12.08 -12.43
N GLY A 19 16.11 13.20 -11.72
CA GLY A 19 15.56 13.40 -10.38
C GLY A 19 14.21 14.11 -10.30
N ASP A 20 13.85 14.92 -11.28
CA ASP A 20 12.63 15.76 -11.19
C ASP A 20 11.36 15.00 -11.64
N SER A 21 11.45 14.13 -12.64
CA SER A 21 10.28 13.40 -13.15
C SER A 21 9.73 12.37 -12.15
N ASP A 22 10.59 11.69 -11.40
CA ASP A 22 10.18 10.67 -10.42
C ASP A 22 9.51 11.29 -9.18
N VAL A 23 9.92 12.49 -8.79
CA VAL A 23 9.34 13.22 -7.65
C VAL A 23 7.97 13.78 -8.02
N GLU A 24 7.82 14.37 -9.21
CA GLU A 24 6.52 14.87 -9.70
C GLU A 24 5.50 13.73 -9.87
N THR A 25 5.92 12.59 -10.42
CA THR A 25 5.02 11.44 -10.61
C THR A 25 4.56 10.87 -9.28
N LYS A 26 5.44 10.74 -8.28
CA LYS A 26 5.09 10.29 -6.92
C LYS A 26 4.13 11.24 -6.22
N SER A 27 4.34 12.55 -6.36
CA SER A 27 3.47 13.57 -5.79
C SER A 27 2.05 13.48 -6.36
N ASN A 28 1.92 13.38 -7.68
CA ASN A 28 0.64 13.30 -8.36
C ASN A 28 -0.16 12.05 -7.98
N VAL A 29 0.51 10.90 -7.81
CA VAL A 29 -0.16 9.66 -7.40
C VAL A 29 -0.65 9.72 -5.96
N LEU A 30 0.16 10.25 -5.04
CA LEU A 30 -0.26 10.42 -3.65
C LEU A 30 -1.40 11.44 -3.51
N GLU A 31 -1.42 12.49 -4.32
CA GLU A 31 -2.50 13.47 -4.37
C GLU A 31 -3.79 12.82 -4.86
N MET A 32 -3.75 12.07 -5.95
CA MET A 32 -4.90 11.29 -6.44
C MET A 32 -5.40 10.29 -5.39
N LEU A 33 -4.49 9.55 -4.74
CA LEU A 33 -4.85 8.60 -3.69
C LEU A 33 -5.50 9.29 -2.48
N SER A 34 -5.12 10.54 -2.17
CA SER A 34 -5.64 11.27 -1.00
C SER A 34 -7.15 11.54 -1.07
N GLU A 35 -7.73 11.48 -2.28
CA GLU A 35 -9.18 11.55 -2.46
C GLU A 35 -9.90 10.28 -1.96
N PHE A 36 -9.19 9.16 -1.89
CA PHE A 36 -9.75 7.84 -1.59
C PHE A 36 -9.25 7.23 -0.28
N GLY A 37 -8.45 7.97 0.49
CA GLY A 37 -7.92 7.42 1.72
C GLY A 37 -6.91 8.32 2.42
N ARG A 38 -6.02 7.71 3.21
CA ARG A 38 -5.06 8.44 4.05
C ARG A 38 -3.66 7.86 3.96
N ASN A 39 -2.65 8.73 3.85
CA ASN A 39 -1.25 8.36 3.95
C ASN A 39 -0.86 8.18 5.42
N LEU A 40 -0.69 6.94 5.86
CA LEU A 40 -0.38 6.65 7.27
C LEU A 40 1.05 7.09 7.65
N ASN A 41 2.01 7.08 6.72
CA ASN A 41 3.35 7.59 6.99
C ASN A 41 3.33 9.10 7.26
N GLN A 42 2.52 9.85 6.52
CA GLN A 42 2.36 11.29 6.76
C GLN A 42 1.72 11.55 8.13
N LEU A 43 0.69 10.79 8.48
CA LEU A 43 0.05 10.89 9.81
C LEU A 43 1.03 10.54 10.93
N ALA A 44 1.90 9.54 10.72
CA ALA A 44 2.94 9.17 11.66
C ALA A 44 3.96 10.31 11.84
N SER A 45 4.45 10.87 10.73
CA SER A 45 5.40 11.99 10.76
C SER A 45 4.83 13.25 11.43
N ASP A 46 3.54 13.47 11.25
CA ASP A 46 2.80 14.60 11.87
C ASP A 46 2.47 14.36 13.35
N GLY A 47 2.79 13.19 13.91
CA GLY A 47 2.44 12.82 15.28
C GLY A 47 0.94 12.65 15.50
N LYS A 48 0.18 12.32 14.46
CA LYS A 48 -1.29 12.16 14.48
C LYS A 48 -1.74 10.71 14.65
N ILE A 49 -0.79 9.80 14.82
CA ILE A 49 -1.06 8.39 15.11
C ILE A 49 -0.90 8.15 16.62
N ASP A 50 -1.89 7.52 17.22
CA ASP A 50 -1.80 7.12 18.62
C ASP A 50 -0.73 6.03 18.81
N PRO A 51 -0.02 6.02 19.96
CA PRO A 51 0.95 4.97 20.27
C PRO A 51 0.32 3.58 20.20
N VAL A 52 0.87 2.72 19.35
CA VAL A 52 0.41 1.35 19.19
C VAL A 52 1.04 0.48 20.27
N VAL A 53 0.23 0.05 21.23
CA VAL A 53 0.67 -0.75 22.39
C VAL A 53 0.16 -2.18 22.27
N GLY A 54 1.05 -3.15 22.54
CA GLY A 54 0.70 -4.57 22.60
C GLY A 54 0.46 -5.25 21.27
N ARG A 55 0.94 -4.65 20.15
CA ARG A 55 0.80 -5.17 18.78
C ARG A 55 2.15 -5.38 18.10
N GLU A 56 3.22 -5.35 18.84
CA GLU A 56 4.60 -5.45 18.33
C GLU A 56 4.82 -6.75 17.54
N LYS A 57 4.22 -7.85 18.00
CA LYS A 57 4.34 -9.17 17.35
C LYS A 57 3.62 -9.22 16.01
N GLU A 58 2.43 -8.63 15.94
CA GLU A 58 1.62 -8.58 14.73
C GLU A 58 2.29 -7.67 13.69
N VAL A 59 2.79 -6.51 14.09
CA VAL A 59 3.54 -5.59 13.20
C VAL A 59 4.80 -6.28 12.69
N GLU A 60 5.57 -6.94 13.54
CA GLU A 60 6.76 -7.71 13.13
C GLU A 60 6.40 -8.81 12.13
N ARG A 61 5.29 -9.51 12.37
CA ARG A 61 4.83 -10.56 11.46
C ARG A 61 4.44 -10.03 10.08
N ILE A 62 3.79 -8.86 10.02
CA ILE A 62 3.49 -8.20 8.75
C ILE A 62 4.77 -7.82 8.01
N ILE A 63 5.74 -7.23 8.71
CA ILE A 63 7.05 -6.87 8.13
C ILE A 63 7.70 -8.09 7.50
N GLN A 64 7.74 -9.22 8.21
CA GLN A 64 8.30 -10.47 7.70
C GLN A 64 7.59 -10.98 6.44
N ILE A 65 6.26 -10.84 6.36
CA ILE A 65 5.48 -11.27 5.21
C ILE A 65 5.72 -10.33 4.02
N LEU A 66 5.71 -9.02 4.24
CA LEU A 66 5.95 -8.02 3.20
C LEU A 66 7.34 -8.14 2.56
N CYS A 67 8.34 -8.62 3.32
CA CYS A 67 9.69 -8.84 2.82
C CYS A 67 9.86 -10.13 1.98
N ARG A 68 8.83 -10.96 1.83
CA ARG A 68 8.89 -12.16 1.02
C ARG A 68 8.90 -11.83 -0.47
N ARG A 69 9.50 -12.70 -1.28
CA ARG A 69 9.48 -12.58 -2.75
C ARG A 69 8.10 -12.89 -3.35
N THR A 70 7.37 -13.81 -2.74
CA THR A 70 6.03 -14.25 -3.15
C THR A 70 5.15 -14.38 -1.93
N LYS A 71 3.82 -14.35 -2.11
CA LYS A 71 2.84 -14.42 -1.01
C LYS A 71 3.13 -13.35 0.06
N ASN A 72 3.40 -12.13 -0.41
CA ASN A 72 3.81 -10.98 0.37
C ASN A 72 2.64 -10.02 0.67
N ASN A 73 1.41 -10.48 0.55
CA ASN A 73 0.19 -9.74 0.87
C ASN A 73 -0.46 -10.34 2.14
N PRO A 74 -0.15 -9.82 3.33
CA PRO A 74 -0.74 -10.31 4.58
C PRO A 74 -2.22 -9.94 4.70
N VAL A 75 -2.98 -10.78 5.41
CA VAL A 75 -4.35 -10.50 5.81
C VAL A 75 -4.45 -10.55 7.33
N LEU A 76 -4.96 -9.49 7.93
CA LEU A 76 -5.28 -9.38 9.34
C LEU A 76 -6.70 -9.90 9.58
N ILE A 77 -6.83 -10.91 10.40
CA ILE A 77 -8.12 -11.50 10.75
C ILE A 77 -8.39 -11.26 12.24
N GLY A 78 -9.55 -10.74 12.56
CA GLY A 78 -9.95 -10.50 13.94
C GLY A 78 -11.30 -9.78 14.01
N GLU A 79 -11.94 -9.83 15.17
CA GLU A 79 -13.22 -9.15 15.41
C GLU A 79 -13.14 -7.64 15.13
N SER A 80 -14.29 -7.03 14.91
CA SER A 80 -14.36 -5.59 14.76
C SER A 80 -13.85 -4.87 16.01
N GLY A 81 -13.12 -3.78 15.85
CA GLY A 81 -12.62 -2.97 16.96
C GLY A 81 -11.39 -3.54 17.70
N VAL A 82 -10.84 -4.70 17.30
CA VAL A 82 -9.65 -5.26 17.99
C VAL A 82 -8.32 -4.57 17.65
N GLY A 83 -8.35 -3.52 16.82
CA GLY A 83 -7.16 -2.72 16.49
C GLY A 83 -6.41 -3.21 15.24
N LYS A 84 -7.09 -3.75 14.23
CA LYS A 84 -6.45 -4.12 12.96
C LYS A 84 -5.82 -2.90 12.26
N THR A 85 -6.52 -1.78 12.25
CA THR A 85 -6.01 -0.51 11.70
C THR A 85 -4.78 -0.02 12.46
N ALA A 86 -4.77 -0.14 13.79
CA ALA A 86 -3.61 0.23 14.61
C ALA A 86 -2.34 -0.56 14.24
N ILE A 87 -2.47 -1.79 13.72
CA ILE A 87 -1.32 -2.57 13.26
C ILE A 87 -0.72 -1.95 11.98
N ALA A 88 -1.55 -1.47 11.04
CA ALA A 88 -1.07 -0.76 9.86
C ALA A 88 -0.44 0.59 10.21
N GLU A 89 -1.00 1.29 11.18
CA GLU A 89 -0.46 2.54 11.74
C GLU A 89 0.90 2.29 12.41
N GLY A 90 1.02 1.20 13.18
CA GLY A 90 2.29 0.79 13.80
C GLY A 90 3.36 0.42 12.78
N LEU A 91 2.99 -0.17 11.64
CA LEU A 91 3.91 -0.39 10.53
C LEU A 91 4.39 0.94 9.93
N ALA A 92 3.47 1.87 9.66
CA ALA A 92 3.79 3.19 9.13
C ALA A 92 4.73 3.95 10.07
N GLN A 93 4.49 3.91 11.39
CA GLN A 93 5.37 4.51 12.39
C GLN A 93 6.77 3.91 12.34
N ARG A 94 6.90 2.58 12.28
CA ARG A 94 8.21 1.92 12.16
C ARG A 94 8.96 2.27 10.87
N ILE A 95 8.24 2.48 9.76
CA ILE A 95 8.85 2.92 8.50
C ILE A 95 9.41 4.33 8.67
N VAL A 96 8.63 5.25 9.24
CA VAL A 96 9.03 6.64 9.49
C VAL A 96 10.24 6.71 10.43
N ASP A 97 10.24 5.88 11.48
CA ASP A 97 11.36 5.79 12.43
C ASP A 97 12.60 5.08 11.84
N GLY A 98 12.53 4.56 10.61
CA GLY A 98 13.59 3.78 9.99
C GLY A 98 13.81 2.40 10.62
N ASN A 99 12.88 1.93 11.46
CA ASN A 99 12.97 0.70 12.24
C ASN A 99 12.36 -0.51 11.50
N VAL A 100 12.72 -0.64 10.22
CA VAL A 100 12.30 -1.71 9.31
C VAL A 100 13.47 -2.15 8.44
N PRO A 101 13.41 -3.36 7.83
CA PRO A 101 14.38 -3.78 6.83
C PRO A 101 14.47 -2.80 5.67
N GLU A 102 15.64 -2.72 5.03
CA GLU A 102 15.95 -1.75 3.97
C GLU A 102 14.91 -1.75 2.83
N ILE A 103 14.40 -2.91 2.47
CA ILE A 103 13.38 -3.07 1.41
C ILE A 103 12.06 -2.34 1.71
N LEU A 104 11.80 -2.02 2.98
CA LEU A 104 10.58 -1.32 3.42
C LEU A 104 10.81 0.16 3.77
N ARG A 105 12.05 0.65 3.82
CA ARG A 105 12.36 2.02 4.29
C ARG A 105 11.72 3.12 3.47
N GLU A 106 11.57 2.91 2.17
CA GLU A 106 10.95 3.88 1.25
C GLU A 106 9.48 3.57 0.96
N LYS A 107 8.90 2.60 1.65
CA LYS A 107 7.50 2.24 1.45
C LYS A 107 6.58 3.23 2.15
N ILE A 108 5.45 3.45 1.51
CA ILE A 108 4.36 4.28 2.02
C ILE A 108 3.16 3.38 2.25
N VAL A 109 2.66 3.34 3.47
CA VAL A 109 1.42 2.64 3.81
C VAL A 109 0.26 3.60 3.59
N PHE A 110 -0.61 3.27 2.66
CA PHE A 110 -1.77 4.07 2.31
C PHE A 110 -3.06 3.33 2.70
N SER A 111 -3.84 3.90 3.59
CA SER A 111 -5.13 3.35 4.02
C SER A 111 -6.21 3.73 3.02
N LEU A 112 -6.72 2.75 2.28
CA LEU A 112 -7.78 2.92 1.31
C LEU A 112 -9.14 2.81 1.98
N GLU A 113 -9.99 3.81 1.78
CA GLU A 113 -11.37 3.82 2.27
C GLU A 113 -12.34 3.57 1.11
N ILE A 114 -12.88 2.37 1.03
CA ILE A 114 -13.76 1.94 -0.06
C ILE A 114 -15.00 2.83 -0.17
N GLY A 115 -15.49 3.34 0.95
CA GLY A 115 -16.62 4.27 0.97
C GLY A 115 -16.41 5.51 0.10
N TYR A 116 -15.19 6.03 0.02
CA TYR A 116 -14.88 7.19 -0.82
C TYR A 116 -14.85 6.85 -2.32
N LEU A 117 -14.47 5.62 -2.67
CA LEU A 117 -14.54 5.17 -4.06
C LEU A 117 -15.99 5.06 -4.58
N VAL A 118 -16.92 4.70 -3.69
CA VAL A 118 -18.35 4.57 -4.00
C VAL A 118 -19.06 5.92 -3.93
N ALA A 119 -18.58 6.83 -3.08
CA ALA A 119 -19.23 8.11 -2.87
C ALA A 119 -19.32 8.93 -4.17
N GLY A 120 -20.54 9.40 -4.47
CA GLY A 120 -20.80 10.22 -5.67
C GLY A 120 -20.88 9.44 -6.98
N THR A 121 -20.68 8.13 -7.01
CA THR A 121 -20.90 7.32 -8.21
C THR A 121 -22.40 7.09 -8.40
N LYS A 122 -22.92 7.40 -9.60
CA LYS A 122 -24.31 7.16 -9.98
C LYS A 122 -24.49 5.81 -10.65
N TYR A 123 -23.44 5.32 -11.28
CA TYR A 123 -23.46 4.09 -12.05
C TYR A 123 -22.34 3.15 -11.61
N ARG A 124 -22.61 1.85 -11.70
CA ARG A 124 -21.68 0.78 -11.38
C ARG A 124 -20.32 0.93 -12.08
N GLY A 125 -20.32 1.29 -13.36
CA GLY A 125 -19.10 1.44 -14.16
C GLY A 125 -18.15 2.51 -13.65
N GLU A 126 -18.67 3.61 -13.07
CA GLU A 126 -17.83 4.70 -12.54
C GLU A 126 -16.96 4.24 -11.37
N PHE A 127 -17.48 3.41 -10.48
CA PHE A 127 -16.69 2.85 -9.39
C PHE A 127 -15.61 1.89 -9.90
N GLU A 128 -15.99 0.98 -10.83
CA GLU A 128 -15.04 0.02 -11.40
C GLU A 128 -13.89 0.74 -12.14
N GLU A 129 -14.20 1.83 -12.84
CA GLU A 129 -13.21 2.66 -13.54
C GLU A 129 -12.28 3.34 -12.55
N ARG A 130 -12.80 4.01 -11.51
CA ARG A 130 -12.00 4.64 -10.45
C ARG A 130 -11.09 3.63 -9.75
N LEU A 131 -11.61 2.43 -9.43
CA LEU A 131 -10.82 1.38 -8.80
C LEU A 131 -9.70 0.89 -9.70
N LYS A 132 -9.95 0.73 -11.01
CA LYS A 132 -8.92 0.35 -11.99
C LYS A 132 -7.83 1.41 -12.10
N GLU A 133 -8.19 2.68 -12.25
CA GLU A 133 -7.23 3.79 -12.31
C GLU A 133 -6.35 3.85 -11.07
N LEU A 134 -6.97 3.72 -9.88
CA LEU A 134 -6.24 3.68 -8.61
C LEU A 134 -5.25 2.51 -8.55
N LEU A 135 -5.68 1.30 -8.93
CA LEU A 135 -4.82 0.13 -8.90
C LEU A 135 -3.68 0.21 -9.91
N GLU A 136 -3.92 0.79 -11.09
CA GLU A 136 -2.87 1.02 -12.10
C GLU A 136 -1.83 2.01 -11.58
N ALA A 137 -2.26 3.12 -10.99
CA ALA A 137 -1.37 4.08 -10.36
C ALA A 137 -0.52 3.46 -9.23
N VAL A 138 -1.11 2.58 -8.43
CA VAL A 138 -0.38 1.84 -7.37
C VAL A 138 0.60 0.84 -7.96
N LYS A 139 0.27 0.14 -9.06
CA LYS A 139 1.17 -0.80 -9.73
C LYS A 139 2.41 -0.11 -10.30
N GLU A 140 2.25 1.08 -10.85
CA GLU A 140 3.35 1.88 -11.37
C GLU A 140 4.26 2.40 -10.24
N ASN A 141 3.69 2.58 -9.04
CA ASN A 141 4.38 3.08 -7.86
C ASN A 141 4.61 1.97 -6.81
N LYS A 142 5.59 1.13 -7.06
CA LYS A 142 5.93 -0.04 -6.23
C LYS A 142 6.32 0.27 -4.79
N ASN A 143 6.51 1.53 -4.43
CA ASN A 143 6.75 1.98 -3.07
C ASN A 143 5.46 2.10 -2.23
N ILE A 144 4.28 1.97 -2.83
CA ILE A 144 3.00 2.05 -2.13
C ILE A 144 2.57 0.65 -1.65
N ILE A 145 2.17 0.56 -0.39
CA ILE A 145 1.52 -0.60 0.22
C ILE A 145 0.10 -0.16 0.57
N LEU A 146 -0.91 -0.76 -0.08
CA LEU A 146 -2.30 -0.47 0.25
C LEU A 146 -2.72 -1.20 1.53
N PHE A 147 -3.27 -0.48 2.50
CA PHE A 147 -4.03 -1.06 3.59
C PHE A 147 -5.52 -0.98 3.25
N ILE A 148 -6.20 -2.12 3.19
CA ILE A 148 -7.61 -2.22 2.85
C ILE A 148 -8.34 -2.80 4.05
N ASP A 149 -9.02 -1.93 4.78
CA ASP A 149 -9.87 -2.38 5.89
C ASP A 149 -11.20 -2.93 5.35
N GLU A 150 -11.81 -3.82 6.11
CA GLU A 150 -13.05 -4.50 5.73
C GLU A 150 -12.99 -5.10 4.32
N LEU A 151 -11.90 -5.86 4.02
CA LEU A 151 -11.66 -6.47 2.70
C LEU A 151 -12.87 -7.27 2.18
N HIS A 152 -13.69 -7.81 3.08
CA HIS A 152 -14.93 -8.50 2.76
C HIS A 152 -15.96 -7.60 2.08
N THR A 153 -15.97 -6.30 2.33
CA THR A 153 -16.88 -5.36 1.65
C THR A 153 -16.62 -5.31 0.15
N ILE A 154 -15.36 -5.52 -0.25
CA ILE A 154 -14.96 -5.60 -1.65
C ILE A 154 -15.31 -6.97 -2.25
N ILE A 155 -15.21 -8.04 -1.44
CA ILE A 155 -15.39 -9.43 -1.86
C ILE A 155 -16.86 -9.86 -1.75
N GLY A 156 -17.55 -9.44 -0.68
CA GLY A 156 -18.92 -9.83 -0.34
C GLY A 156 -20.00 -8.96 -0.97
N ALA A 157 -19.63 -7.78 -1.45
CA ALA A 157 -20.53 -6.90 -2.17
C ALA A 157 -21.10 -7.53 -3.47
N GLY A 158 -20.66 -8.73 -3.89
CA GLY A 158 -21.14 -9.51 -5.03
C GLY A 158 -22.47 -10.24 -4.83
N ALA A 159 -23.01 -10.31 -3.60
CA ALA A 159 -24.24 -11.07 -3.32
C ALA A 159 -25.53 -10.24 -3.44
N ALA A 160 -25.48 -8.91 -3.45
CA ALA A 160 -26.62 -8.04 -3.69
C ALA A 160 -26.62 -7.56 -5.16
N GLU A 161 -27.79 -7.47 -5.79
CA GLU A 161 -27.93 -6.92 -7.15
C GLU A 161 -27.30 -5.50 -7.20
N GLY A 162 -26.12 -5.39 -7.84
CA GLY A 162 -25.34 -4.16 -7.92
C GLY A 162 -24.00 -4.19 -7.20
N ALA A 163 -23.69 -5.24 -6.48
CA ALA A 163 -22.40 -5.41 -5.84
C ALA A 163 -21.34 -5.86 -6.82
N ILE A 164 -20.35 -5.12 -6.79
CA ILE A 164 -19.31 -4.87 -7.75
C ILE A 164 -18.29 -5.99 -7.72
N ASP A 165 -17.82 -6.29 -8.88
CA ASP A 165 -16.76 -7.24 -9.16
C ASP A 165 -15.36 -6.67 -8.77
N ALA A 166 -15.32 -5.83 -7.70
CA ALA A 166 -14.08 -5.26 -7.21
C ALA A 166 -13.06 -6.34 -6.84
N ALA A 167 -13.54 -7.47 -6.34
CA ALA A 167 -12.70 -8.63 -6.10
C ALA A 167 -12.04 -9.16 -7.38
N ASN A 168 -12.75 -9.18 -8.51
CA ASN A 168 -12.20 -9.62 -9.79
C ASN A 168 -11.21 -8.62 -10.39
N ILE A 169 -11.28 -7.36 -9.97
CA ILE A 169 -10.32 -6.33 -10.36
C ILE A 169 -9.05 -6.43 -9.50
N ILE A 170 -9.20 -6.61 -8.18
CA ILE A 170 -8.07 -6.61 -7.23
C ILE A 170 -7.30 -7.95 -7.23
N LYS A 171 -8.00 -9.08 -7.27
CA LYS A 171 -7.39 -10.42 -7.18
C LYS A 171 -6.25 -10.66 -8.18
N PRO A 172 -6.37 -10.32 -9.48
CA PRO A 172 -5.28 -10.53 -10.44
C PRO A 172 -4.03 -9.72 -10.10
N ALA A 173 -4.18 -8.48 -9.66
CA ALA A 173 -3.07 -7.61 -9.29
C ALA A 173 -2.29 -8.13 -8.08
N LEU A 174 -3.01 -8.61 -7.05
CA LEU A 174 -2.42 -9.24 -5.87
C LEU A 174 -1.75 -10.59 -6.19
N ALA A 175 -2.41 -11.42 -7.00
CA ALA A 175 -1.91 -12.76 -7.34
C ALA A 175 -0.62 -12.71 -8.16
N ARG A 176 -0.47 -11.72 -9.04
CA ARG A 176 0.73 -11.54 -9.87
C ARG A 176 1.88 -10.86 -9.13
N GLY A 177 1.65 -10.37 -7.90
CA GLY A 177 2.63 -9.59 -7.16
C GLY A 177 2.96 -8.23 -7.80
N GLU A 178 2.03 -7.70 -8.59
CA GLU A 178 2.16 -6.40 -9.25
C GLU A 178 2.07 -5.25 -8.25
N MET A 179 1.41 -5.48 -7.11
CA MET A 179 1.25 -4.54 -6.02
C MET A 179 1.36 -5.24 -4.67
N GLN A 180 1.62 -4.48 -3.61
CA GLN A 180 1.59 -4.96 -2.23
C GLN A 180 0.37 -4.40 -1.50
N ALA A 181 -0.33 -5.27 -0.77
CA ALA A 181 -1.47 -4.87 0.05
C ALA A 181 -1.50 -5.63 1.38
N ILE A 182 -2.08 -4.98 2.38
CA ILE A 182 -2.44 -5.54 3.68
C ILE A 182 -3.96 -5.53 3.75
N GLY A 183 -4.59 -6.68 3.78
CA GLY A 183 -6.03 -6.78 3.99
C GLY A 183 -6.39 -6.87 5.47
N ALA A 184 -7.54 -6.37 5.85
CA ALA A 184 -8.12 -6.59 7.17
C ALA A 184 -9.58 -7.06 7.04
N THR A 185 -9.96 -8.07 7.82
CA THR A 185 -11.32 -8.65 7.77
C THR A 185 -11.70 -9.26 9.13
N THR A 186 -12.95 -9.67 9.26
CA THR A 186 -13.41 -10.44 10.42
C THR A 186 -13.34 -11.94 10.15
N LEU A 187 -13.42 -12.75 11.22
CA LEU A 187 -13.36 -14.21 11.10
C LEU A 187 -14.57 -14.77 10.35
N ASN A 188 -15.73 -14.15 10.50
CA ASN A 188 -16.99 -14.60 9.89
C ASN A 188 -17.03 -14.33 8.39
N GLU A 189 -16.18 -13.41 7.91
CA GLU A 189 -16.12 -12.96 6.52
C GLU A 189 -14.90 -13.53 5.76
N TYR A 190 -14.02 -14.26 6.46
CA TYR A 190 -12.85 -14.93 5.90
C TYR A 190 -13.19 -16.32 5.40
#